data_2d307cf160dcb18d0244d07c5226ddd5
#
_entry.id   2d307cf160dcb18d0244d07c5226ddd5
#
_cell.length_a   1.000
_cell.length_b   1.000
_cell.length_c   1.000
_cell.angle_alpha   90.00
_cell.angle_beta   90.00
_cell.angle_gamma   90.00
#
_symmetry.space_group_name_H-M   'P 1'
#
loop_
_entity.id
_entity.type
_entity.pdbx_description
1 polymer ?
#
loop_
_entity_poly.entity_id
_entity_poly.type
_entity_poly.pdbx_seq_one_letter_code
_entity_poly.pdbx_strand_id
1 'polypeptide(L)'
;LPYEDTFPYFVEQSLHSACGSPVECINAGVPGYSTWQEYLFFEREGYRYEPDVVVLSFCLNDVLHTYTGLRFGDYGVDNPVPYIEENFIDYLILRSAILHVGKSLYHRMVFGKTLKENAIYREGLDVSALFHKADYPEIQEAWNDTQAYIHKIADRCGKAKARFILVLFPYLVPKSETEIEVFSPKP
;
A
#
# COMPACT_ATOMS: atom_id res chain seq x y z
N LEU A 1 9.97 15.22 3.46
CA LEU A 1 10.18 15.52 4.87
C LEU A 1 11.58 15.08 5.26
N PRO A 2 12.33 15.86 6.08
CA PRO A 2 13.54 15.39 6.73
C PRO A 2 13.26 14.15 7.57
N TYR A 3 14.26 13.27 7.77
CA TYR A 3 14.07 12.05 8.56
C TYR A 3 13.61 12.32 9.98
N GLU A 4 14.12 13.40 10.57
CA GLU A 4 13.82 13.85 11.92
C GLU A 4 12.35 14.24 12.15
N ASP A 5 11.62 14.52 11.07
CA ASP A 5 10.20 14.85 11.09
C ASP A 5 9.30 13.64 10.80
N THR A 6 9.87 12.43 10.75
CA THR A 6 9.14 11.21 10.41
C THR A 6 8.77 10.37 11.63
N PHE A 7 7.66 9.66 11.55
CA PHE A 7 7.23 8.72 12.59
C PHE A 7 8.32 7.71 13.00
N PRO A 8 9.07 7.06 12.08
CA PRO A 8 10.14 6.15 12.46
C PRO A 8 11.23 6.80 13.33
N TYR A 9 11.59 8.04 13.06
CA TYR A 9 12.55 8.77 13.90
C TYR A 9 12.07 8.93 15.35
N PHE A 10 10.80 9.35 15.54
CA PHE A 10 10.26 9.49 16.90
C PHE A 10 10.15 8.16 17.62
N VAL A 11 9.83 7.07 16.93
CA VAL A 11 9.83 5.72 17.49
C VAL A 11 11.23 5.33 17.92
N GLU A 12 12.23 5.53 17.07
CA GLU A 12 13.64 5.25 17.38
C GLU A 12 14.10 5.96 18.64
N GLN A 13 13.89 7.29 18.74
CA GLN A 13 14.27 8.09 19.90
C GLN A 13 13.56 7.63 21.18
N SER A 14 12.26 7.32 21.07
CA SER A 14 11.46 6.86 22.20
C SER A 14 11.93 5.50 22.72
N LEU A 15 12.17 4.56 21.81
CA LEU A 15 12.67 3.23 22.16
C LEU A 15 14.09 3.25 22.70
N HIS A 16 14.96 4.05 22.11
CA HIS A 16 16.33 4.25 22.62
C HIS A 16 16.32 4.71 24.08
N SER A 17 15.45 5.70 24.38
CA SER A 17 15.31 6.23 25.74
C SER A 17 14.70 5.20 26.71
N ALA A 18 13.75 4.40 26.26
CA ALA A 18 13.04 3.43 27.10
C ALA A 18 13.81 2.12 27.35
N CYS A 19 14.53 1.63 26.34
CA CYS A 19 15.21 0.33 26.41
C CYS A 19 16.64 0.39 26.93
N GLY A 20 17.28 1.59 26.93
CA GLY A 20 18.67 1.77 27.31
C GLY A 20 19.68 1.06 26.39
N SER A 21 19.22 0.55 25.25
CA SER A 21 20.01 -0.14 24.24
C SER A 21 19.88 0.58 22.89
N PRO A 22 20.89 0.51 22.02
CA PRO A 22 20.77 1.06 20.68
C PRO A 22 19.60 0.42 19.93
N VAL A 23 18.74 1.25 19.36
CA VAL A 23 17.64 0.85 18.48
C VAL A 23 17.83 1.60 17.17
N GLU A 24 17.71 0.91 16.06
CA GLU A 24 17.76 1.48 14.72
C GLU A 24 16.39 1.28 14.06
N CYS A 25 15.79 2.35 13.56
CA CYS A 25 14.55 2.28 12.79
C CYS A 25 14.82 2.58 11.32
N ILE A 26 14.56 1.63 10.45
CA ILE A 26 14.64 1.79 9.00
C ILE A 26 13.30 2.28 8.49
N ASN A 27 13.27 3.50 7.95
CA ASN A 27 12.09 4.03 7.30
C ASN A 27 11.97 3.46 5.87
N ALA A 28 11.11 2.46 5.70
CA ALA A 28 10.81 1.84 4.41
C ALA A 28 9.52 2.38 3.77
N GLY A 29 8.91 3.41 4.36
CA GLY A 29 7.66 4.01 3.86
C GLY A 29 7.87 4.73 2.53
N VAL A 30 7.13 4.31 1.50
CA VAL A 30 7.11 4.96 0.19
C VAL A 30 5.72 5.54 -0.04
N PRO A 31 5.60 6.87 -0.25
CA PRO A 31 4.29 7.49 -0.51
C PRO A 31 3.60 6.86 -1.70
N GLY A 32 2.34 6.44 -1.50
CA GLY A 32 1.52 5.83 -2.54
C GLY A 32 1.67 4.31 -2.69
N TYR A 33 2.54 3.66 -1.92
CA TYR A 33 2.52 2.20 -1.86
C TYR A 33 1.24 1.72 -1.20
N SER A 34 0.68 0.65 -1.74
CA SER A 34 -0.38 -0.14 -1.14
C SER A 34 0.20 -1.46 -0.58
N THR A 35 -0.58 -2.18 0.20
CA THR A 35 -0.12 -3.36 0.94
C THR A 35 0.57 -4.42 0.07
N TRP A 36 0.14 -4.61 -1.19
CA TRP A 36 0.81 -5.56 -2.08
C TRP A 36 2.21 -5.10 -2.49
N GLN A 37 2.43 -3.78 -2.67
CA GLN A 37 3.73 -3.21 -3.01
C GLN A 37 4.66 -3.20 -1.80
N GLU A 38 4.14 -2.94 -0.60
CA GLU A 38 4.87 -3.07 0.66
C GLU A 38 5.34 -4.52 0.89
N TYR A 39 4.47 -5.52 0.58
CA TYR A 39 4.88 -6.92 0.59
C TYR A 39 6.01 -7.18 -0.40
N LEU A 40 5.91 -6.70 -1.65
CA LEU A 40 6.95 -6.90 -2.66
C LEU A 40 8.29 -6.26 -2.25
N PHE A 41 8.23 -5.06 -1.69
CA PHE A 41 9.44 -4.41 -1.16
C PHE A 41 10.04 -5.25 -0.04
N PHE A 42 9.22 -5.67 0.94
CA PHE A 42 9.70 -6.47 2.07
C PHE A 42 10.28 -7.81 1.61
N GLU A 43 9.65 -8.51 0.66
CA GLU A 43 10.13 -9.79 0.12
C GLU A 43 11.43 -9.66 -0.67
N ARG A 44 11.70 -8.51 -1.29
CA ARG A 44 12.90 -8.32 -2.12
C ARG A 44 14.07 -7.70 -1.36
N GLU A 45 13.78 -6.70 -0.54
CA GLU A 45 14.78 -5.86 0.09
C GLU A 45 14.66 -5.86 1.63
N GLY A 46 13.47 -5.60 2.15
CA GLY A 46 13.26 -5.34 3.58
C GLY A 46 13.76 -6.45 4.49
N TYR A 47 13.57 -7.72 4.11
CA TYR A 47 14.01 -8.87 4.91
C TYR A 47 15.55 -8.98 5.03
N ARG A 48 16.31 -8.40 4.09
CA ARG A 48 17.78 -8.44 4.07
C ARG A 48 18.42 -7.62 5.18
N TYR A 49 17.65 -6.69 5.75
CA TYR A 49 18.07 -5.91 6.92
C TYR A 49 17.99 -6.72 8.22
N GLU A 50 17.51 -7.97 8.16
CA GLU A 50 17.36 -8.86 9.31
C GLU A 50 16.64 -8.19 10.50
N PRO A 51 15.44 -7.58 10.26
CA PRO A 51 14.77 -6.83 11.30
C PRO A 51 14.28 -7.71 12.43
N ASP A 52 14.40 -7.26 13.69
CA ASP A 52 13.79 -7.90 14.86
C ASP A 52 12.27 -7.64 14.89
N VAL A 53 11.84 -6.48 14.40
CA VAL A 53 10.45 -6.04 14.39
C VAL A 53 10.13 -5.41 13.04
N VAL A 54 9.00 -5.80 12.47
CA VAL A 54 8.44 -5.18 11.25
C VAL A 54 7.11 -4.53 11.62
N VAL A 55 7.00 -3.23 11.36
CA VAL A 55 5.77 -2.47 11.59
C VAL A 55 5.14 -2.16 10.24
N LEU A 56 3.94 -2.68 10.01
CA LEU A 56 3.12 -2.32 8.86
C LEU A 56 2.14 -1.22 9.25
N SER A 57 2.30 -0.04 8.67
CA SER A 57 1.46 1.13 8.89
C SER A 57 0.34 1.15 7.86
N PHE A 58 -0.77 0.53 8.17
CA PHE A 58 -1.88 0.30 7.26
C PHE A 58 -2.88 1.45 7.25
N CYS A 59 -3.20 1.93 6.06
CA CYS A 59 -4.25 2.92 5.80
C CYS A 59 -5.40 2.29 5.01
N LEU A 60 -6.64 2.74 5.25
CA LEU A 60 -7.83 2.14 4.60
C LEU A 60 -7.87 2.33 3.07
N ASN A 61 -7.22 3.36 2.54
CA ASN A 61 -7.10 3.54 1.09
C ASN A 61 -6.29 2.41 0.43
N ASP A 62 -5.40 1.72 1.17
CA ASP A 62 -4.60 0.60 0.67
C ASP A 62 -5.47 -0.56 0.20
N VAL A 63 -6.68 -0.70 0.74
CA VAL A 63 -7.64 -1.73 0.32
C VAL A 63 -7.99 -1.58 -1.15
N LEU A 64 -8.42 -0.38 -1.56
CA LEU A 64 -8.78 -0.12 -2.95
C LEU A 64 -7.56 -0.08 -3.86
N HIS A 65 -6.44 0.47 -3.38
CA HIS A 65 -5.19 0.54 -4.14
C HIS A 65 -4.58 -0.85 -4.36
N THR A 66 -4.64 -1.75 -3.37
CA THR A 66 -4.21 -3.14 -3.54
C THR A 66 -5.04 -3.83 -4.62
N TYR A 67 -6.37 -3.73 -4.55
CA TYR A 67 -7.27 -4.34 -5.53
C TYR A 67 -7.02 -3.82 -6.94
N THR A 68 -6.95 -2.50 -7.10
CA THR A 68 -6.76 -1.87 -8.40
C THR A 68 -5.37 -2.11 -8.96
N GLY A 69 -4.35 -2.05 -8.12
CA GLY A 69 -2.97 -2.32 -8.50
C GLY A 69 -2.76 -3.76 -8.99
N LEU A 70 -3.33 -4.76 -8.30
CA LEU A 70 -3.22 -6.16 -8.71
C LEU A 70 -3.91 -6.46 -10.05
N ARG A 71 -5.01 -5.80 -10.36
CA ARG A 71 -5.82 -6.10 -11.56
C ARG A 71 -5.49 -5.21 -12.75
N PHE A 72 -5.14 -3.97 -12.48
CA PHE A 72 -5.00 -2.95 -13.53
C PHE A 72 -3.60 -2.33 -13.56
N GLY A 73 -2.72 -2.74 -12.65
CA GLY A 73 -1.40 -2.12 -12.49
C GLY A 73 -1.55 -0.67 -12.01
N ASP A 74 -0.49 0.10 -12.17
CA ASP A 74 -0.42 1.51 -11.70
C ASP A 74 -1.36 2.48 -12.44
N TYR A 75 -2.24 1.98 -13.29
CA TYR A 75 -3.14 2.79 -14.14
C TYR A 75 -4.32 3.42 -13.40
N GLY A 76 -4.58 3.04 -12.17
CA GLY A 76 -5.68 3.56 -11.38
C GLY A 76 -5.26 4.56 -10.30
N VAL A 77 -3.99 4.83 -10.16
CA VAL A 77 -3.47 5.72 -9.11
C VAL A 77 -2.90 6.98 -9.78
N ASP A 78 -3.41 8.15 -9.39
CA ASP A 78 -2.94 9.45 -9.90
C ASP A 78 -1.47 9.77 -9.55
N ASN A 79 -0.83 8.92 -8.74
CA ASN A 79 0.59 9.00 -8.45
C ASN A 79 1.32 7.80 -9.06
N PRO A 80 2.28 8.03 -9.96
CA PRO A 80 3.14 6.97 -10.44
C PRO A 80 4.01 6.48 -9.29
N VAL A 81 3.62 5.34 -8.75
CA VAL A 81 4.46 4.62 -7.78
C VAL A 81 5.76 4.24 -8.49
N PRO A 82 6.93 4.41 -7.87
CA PRO A 82 8.18 3.94 -8.45
C PRO A 82 8.05 2.46 -8.81
N TYR A 83 8.09 2.18 -10.09
CA TYR A 83 7.96 0.83 -10.62
C TYR A 83 9.14 0.01 -10.11
N ILE A 84 8.86 -1.10 -9.44
CA ILE A 84 9.92 -2.03 -9.07
C ILE A 84 10.31 -2.75 -10.35
N GLU A 85 11.50 -2.48 -10.85
CA GLU A 85 12.03 -3.11 -12.06
C GLU A 85 12.06 -4.64 -11.89
N GLU A 86 11.14 -5.34 -12.54
CA GLU A 86 11.06 -6.80 -12.42
C GLU A 86 12.01 -7.52 -13.37
N ASN A 87 12.31 -6.88 -14.50
CA ASN A 87 13.13 -7.47 -15.55
C ASN A 87 13.74 -6.39 -16.48
N PHE A 88 14.61 -6.84 -17.40
CA PHE A 88 15.28 -5.97 -18.36
C PHE A 88 14.31 -5.18 -19.27
N ILE A 89 13.14 -5.73 -19.56
CA ILE A 89 12.11 -5.07 -20.38
C ILE A 89 11.54 -3.86 -19.63
N ASP A 90 11.27 -4.01 -18.34
CA ASP A 90 10.77 -2.93 -17.50
C ASP A 90 11.80 -1.79 -17.37
N TYR A 91 13.07 -2.14 -17.21
CA TYR A 91 14.16 -1.18 -17.25
C TYR A 91 14.18 -0.37 -18.55
N LEU A 92 14.00 -1.02 -19.71
CA LEU A 92 13.94 -0.34 -21.01
C LEU A 92 12.70 0.56 -21.12
N ILE A 93 11.55 0.10 -20.63
CA ILE A 93 10.30 0.85 -20.68
C ILE A 93 10.42 2.14 -19.83
N LEU A 94 11.01 2.07 -18.65
CA LEU A 94 11.20 3.22 -17.78
C LEU A 94 12.16 4.28 -18.39
N ARG A 95 13.11 3.85 -19.19
CA ARG A 95 14.09 4.76 -19.84
C ARG A 95 13.70 5.27 -21.22
N SER A 96 12.66 4.70 -21.81
CA SER A 96 12.20 5.09 -23.14
C SER A 96 10.78 5.67 -23.09
N ALA A 97 10.63 6.98 -23.36
CA ALA A 97 9.32 7.62 -23.45
C ALA A 97 8.39 6.94 -24.47
N ILE A 98 8.93 6.44 -25.57
CA ILE A 98 8.16 5.74 -26.62
C ILE A 98 7.63 4.41 -26.08
N LEU A 99 8.47 3.61 -25.40
CA LEU A 99 8.07 2.33 -24.83
C LEU A 99 7.06 2.54 -23.70
N HIS A 100 7.25 3.59 -22.88
CA HIS A 100 6.30 3.94 -21.83
C HIS A 100 4.92 4.33 -22.41
N VAL A 101 4.88 5.17 -23.45
CA VAL A 101 3.64 5.52 -24.15
C VAL A 101 3.03 4.28 -24.82
N GLY A 102 3.84 3.42 -25.43
CA GLY A 102 3.38 2.15 -26.02
C GLY A 102 2.75 1.22 -25.00
N LYS A 103 3.37 1.04 -23.85
CA LYS A 103 2.81 0.28 -22.70
C LYS A 103 1.50 0.90 -22.25
N SER A 104 1.44 2.24 -22.14
CA SER A 104 0.27 2.99 -21.74
C SER A 104 -0.92 2.77 -22.70
N LEU A 105 -0.67 2.86 -23.98
CA LEU A 105 -1.69 2.61 -25.01
C LEU A 105 -2.16 1.15 -25.02
N TYR A 106 -1.24 0.20 -24.90
CA TYR A 106 -1.57 -1.23 -24.81
C TYR A 106 -2.47 -1.51 -23.61
N HIS A 107 -2.13 -1.04 -22.41
CA HIS A 107 -2.96 -1.20 -21.23
C HIS A 107 -4.34 -0.57 -21.39
N ARG A 108 -4.41 0.65 -21.96
CA ARG A 108 -5.70 1.31 -22.23
C ARG A 108 -6.57 0.52 -23.19
N MET A 109 -5.96 -0.13 -24.20
CA MET A 109 -6.70 -1.00 -25.13
C MET A 109 -7.17 -2.30 -24.48
N VAL A 110 -6.30 -2.95 -23.69
CA VAL A 110 -6.59 -4.25 -23.06
C VAL A 110 -7.53 -4.10 -21.87
N PHE A 111 -7.26 -3.14 -21.00
CA PHE A 111 -8.01 -2.99 -19.74
C PHE A 111 -9.11 -1.92 -19.80
N GLY A 112 -9.14 -1.08 -20.82
CA GLY A 112 -10.07 0.06 -20.87
C GLY A 112 -11.56 -0.35 -20.88
N LYS A 113 -11.90 -1.55 -21.35
CA LYS A 113 -13.26 -2.09 -21.26
C LYS A 113 -13.54 -2.61 -19.84
N THR A 114 -12.64 -3.40 -19.31
CA THR A 114 -12.75 -4.00 -17.96
C THR A 114 -12.78 -2.91 -16.88
N LEU A 115 -11.99 -1.83 -17.03
CA LEU A 115 -12.04 -0.67 -16.14
C LEU A 115 -13.42 -0.02 -16.13
N LYS A 116 -14.06 0.17 -17.30
CA LYS A 116 -15.39 0.76 -17.40
C LYS A 116 -16.51 -0.12 -16.82
N GLU A 117 -16.29 -1.42 -16.77
CA GLU A 117 -17.24 -2.39 -16.22
C GLU A 117 -17.07 -2.56 -14.71
N ASN A 118 -15.89 -2.25 -14.17
CA ASN A 118 -15.60 -2.38 -12.75
C ASN A 118 -16.29 -1.27 -11.94
N ALA A 119 -17.00 -1.64 -10.87
CA ALA A 119 -17.80 -0.71 -10.07
C ALA A 119 -16.94 0.40 -9.43
N ILE A 120 -15.72 0.08 -8.98
CA ILE A 120 -14.82 1.06 -8.34
C ILE A 120 -14.53 2.23 -9.29
N TYR A 121 -14.22 1.94 -10.55
CA TYR A 121 -13.93 2.98 -11.54
C TYR A 121 -15.20 3.61 -12.12
N ARG A 122 -16.22 2.79 -12.41
CA ARG A 122 -17.48 3.27 -13.00
C ARG A 122 -18.20 4.26 -12.10
N GLU A 123 -18.17 4.02 -10.80
CA GLU A 123 -18.88 4.83 -9.81
C GLU A 123 -17.95 5.79 -9.05
N GLY A 124 -16.63 5.77 -9.35
CA GLY A 124 -15.66 6.60 -8.65
C GLY A 124 -15.62 6.32 -7.15
N LEU A 125 -15.65 5.04 -6.77
CA LEU A 125 -15.69 4.65 -5.38
C LEU A 125 -14.38 5.06 -4.68
N ASP A 126 -14.54 5.75 -3.59
CA ASP A 126 -13.48 6.15 -2.66
C ASP A 126 -13.48 5.26 -1.40
N VAL A 127 -12.63 5.61 -0.43
CA VAL A 127 -12.50 4.88 0.83
C VAL A 127 -13.82 4.78 1.61
N SER A 128 -14.74 5.74 1.46
CA SER A 128 -16.04 5.69 2.14
C SER A 128 -16.88 4.50 1.67
N ALA A 129 -16.67 4.05 0.43
CA ALA A 129 -17.36 2.89 -0.11
C ALA A 129 -17.07 1.59 0.63
N LEU A 130 -15.92 1.47 1.27
CA LEU A 130 -15.57 0.32 2.11
C LEU A 130 -16.59 0.09 3.25
N PHE A 131 -17.29 1.14 3.67
CA PHE A 131 -18.28 1.12 4.75
C PHE A 131 -19.71 1.11 4.25
N HIS A 132 -19.99 1.87 3.18
CA HIS A 132 -21.36 2.09 2.70
C HIS A 132 -21.77 1.14 1.57
N LYS A 133 -20.80 0.50 0.92
CA LYS A 133 -20.99 -0.41 -0.21
C LYS A 133 -20.27 -1.75 0.00
N ALA A 134 -20.24 -2.19 1.26
CA ALA A 134 -19.55 -3.43 1.65
C ALA A 134 -20.08 -4.68 0.92
N ASP A 135 -21.33 -4.65 0.42
CA ASP A 135 -21.94 -5.76 -0.32
C ASP A 135 -21.46 -5.87 -1.79
N TYR A 136 -20.72 -4.88 -2.28
CA TYR A 136 -20.19 -4.95 -3.64
C TYR A 136 -19.10 -6.02 -3.74
N PRO A 137 -19.19 -6.93 -4.72
CA PRO A 137 -18.21 -8.01 -4.89
C PRO A 137 -16.76 -7.47 -4.96
N GLU A 138 -16.57 -6.35 -5.66
CA GLU A 138 -15.25 -5.72 -5.81
C GLU A 138 -14.69 -5.21 -4.49
N ILE A 139 -15.54 -4.72 -3.59
CA ILE A 139 -15.14 -4.29 -2.24
C ILE A 139 -14.74 -5.50 -1.39
N GLN A 140 -15.51 -6.59 -1.46
CA GLN A 140 -15.17 -7.82 -0.76
C GLN A 140 -13.87 -8.43 -1.27
N GLU A 141 -13.67 -8.45 -2.59
CA GLU A 141 -12.41 -8.90 -3.20
C GLU A 141 -11.24 -8.01 -2.78
N ALA A 142 -11.43 -6.69 -2.72
CA ALA A 142 -10.41 -5.75 -2.28
C ALA A 142 -9.95 -6.04 -0.84
N TRP A 143 -10.88 -6.32 0.06
CA TRP A 143 -10.57 -6.73 1.43
C TRP A 143 -9.84 -8.06 1.48
N ASN A 144 -10.30 -9.07 0.72
CA ASN A 144 -9.67 -10.39 0.67
C ASN A 144 -8.23 -10.30 0.16
N ASP A 145 -8.00 -9.54 -0.90
CA ASP A 145 -6.66 -9.32 -1.45
C ASP A 145 -5.74 -8.66 -0.42
N THR A 146 -6.21 -7.58 0.20
CA THR A 146 -5.43 -6.85 1.20
C THR A 146 -5.09 -7.74 2.40
N GLN A 147 -6.06 -8.48 2.95
CA GLN A 147 -5.82 -9.42 4.03
C GLN A 147 -4.80 -10.49 3.64
N ALA A 148 -4.89 -11.02 2.41
CA ALA A 148 -3.93 -12.01 1.93
C ALA A 148 -2.50 -11.46 1.92
N TYR A 149 -2.30 -10.20 1.52
CA TYR A 149 -0.97 -9.59 1.54
C TYR A 149 -0.48 -9.25 2.95
N ILE A 150 -1.34 -8.80 3.86
CA ILE A 150 -0.99 -8.65 5.28
C ILE A 150 -0.52 -9.99 5.87
N HIS A 151 -1.24 -11.07 5.58
CA HIS A 151 -0.82 -12.41 6.02
C HIS A 151 0.52 -12.85 5.42
N LYS A 152 0.77 -12.58 4.12
CA LYS A 152 2.06 -12.86 3.50
C LYS A 152 3.22 -12.13 4.18
N ILE A 153 3.02 -10.85 4.56
CA ILE A 153 4.03 -10.09 5.32
C ILE A 153 4.25 -10.75 6.68
N ALA A 154 3.18 -11.06 7.42
CA ALA A 154 3.25 -11.71 8.73
C ALA A 154 3.97 -13.07 8.66
N ASP A 155 3.63 -13.90 7.68
CA ASP A 155 4.27 -15.21 7.46
C ASP A 155 5.76 -15.05 7.12
N ARG A 156 6.10 -14.04 6.32
CA ARG A 156 7.50 -13.75 5.98
C ARG A 156 8.30 -13.30 7.19
N CYS A 157 7.68 -12.47 8.04
CA CYS A 157 8.26 -12.09 9.34
C CYS A 157 8.49 -13.32 10.23
N GLY A 158 7.51 -14.23 10.32
CA GLY A 158 7.66 -15.48 11.07
C GLY A 158 8.83 -16.34 10.60
N LYS A 159 9.01 -16.48 9.28
CA LYS A 159 10.15 -17.18 8.67
C LYS A 159 11.49 -16.50 8.98
N ALA A 160 11.51 -15.18 9.05
CA ALA A 160 12.68 -14.38 9.42
C ALA A 160 12.89 -14.28 10.95
N LYS A 161 11.99 -14.85 11.76
CA LYS A 161 11.95 -14.72 13.22
C LYS A 161 11.76 -13.28 13.70
N ALA A 162 11.26 -12.41 12.85
CA ALA A 162 10.89 -11.04 13.17
C ALA A 162 9.49 -10.99 13.81
N ARG A 163 9.27 -10.05 14.71
CA ARG A 163 7.94 -9.76 15.26
C ARG A 163 7.18 -8.85 14.29
N PHE A 164 5.96 -9.23 13.93
CA PHE A 164 5.08 -8.42 13.09
C PHE A 164 4.12 -7.58 13.93
N ILE A 165 4.00 -6.31 13.62
CA ILE A 165 3.06 -5.37 14.25
C ILE A 165 2.28 -4.66 13.14
N LEU A 166 0.95 -4.73 13.20
CA LEU A 166 0.06 -3.99 12.33
C LEU A 166 -0.47 -2.75 13.08
N VAL A 167 -0.20 -1.58 12.53
CA VAL A 167 -0.73 -0.31 13.03
C VAL A 167 -1.79 0.19 12.06
N LEU A 168 -3.00 0.38 12.56
CA LEU A 168 -4.12 0.93 11.79
C LEU A 168 -4.18 2.44 11.97
N PHE A 169 -4.08 3.17 10.86
CA PHE A 169 -4.34 4.60 10.88
C PHE A 169 -5.83 4.87 10.66
N PRO A 170 -6.48 5.65 11.56
CA PRO A 170 -7.87 6.02 11.38
C PRO A 170 -8.02 6.89 10.13
N TYR A 171 -9.03 6.61 9.33
CA TYR A 171 -9.37 7.43 8.17
C TYR A 171 -10.44 8.46 8.58
N LEU A 172 -10.14 9.73 8.29
CA LEU A 172 -11.07 10.83 8.55
C LEU A 172 -11.89 11.07 7.29
N VAL A 173 -13.19 10.79 7.36
CA VAL A 173 -14.12 11.10 6.26
C VAL A 173 -14.83 12.40 6.59
N PRO A 174 -14.70 13.44 5.75
CA PRO A 174 -15.49 14.65 5.95
C PRO A 174 -16.98 14.33 5.74
N LYS A 175 -17.79 14.51 6.77
CA LYS A 175 -19.24 14.32 6.73
C LYS A 175 -19.96 15.56 6.22
N SER A 176 -19.37 16.71 6.49
CA SER A 176 -19.74 18.03 5.99
C SER A 176 -18.53 18.96 6.07
N GLU A 177 -18.65 20.22 5.62
CA GLU A 177 -17.57 21.20 5.77
C GLU A 177 -17.14 21.45 7.24
N THR A 178 -17.98 21.06 8.20
CA THR A 178 -17.77 21.31 9.65
C THR A 178 -17.70 20.03 10.49
N GLU A 179 -18.03 18.87 9.95
CA GLU A 179 -18.07 17.61 10.70
C GLU A 179 -17.13 16.58 10.08
N ILE A 180 -16.28 15.97 10.91
CA ILE A 180 -15.38 14.88 10.55
C ILE A 180 -15.82 13.63 11.31
N GLU A 181 -16.08 12.55 10.60
CA GLU A 181 -16.34 11.24 11.18
C GLU A 181 -15.06 10.39 11.19
N VAL A 182 -14.69 9.88 12.35
CA VAL A 182 -13.55 8.97 12.49
C VAL A 182 -14.05 7.55 12.33
N PHE A 183 -13.69 6.91 11.22
CA PHE A 183 -13.96 5.49 11.04
C PHE A 183 -12.85 4.68 11.70
N SER A 184 -13.23 3.96 12.76
CA SER A 184 -12.41 2.92 13.35
C SER A 184 -13.09 1.58 13.09
N PRO A 185 -12.40 0.57 12.58
CA PRO A 185 -12.98 -0.76 12.47
C PRO A 185 -13.39 -1.22 13.88
N LYS A 186 -14.62 -1.71 14.02
CA LYS A 186 -15.04 -2.34 15.28
C LYS A 186 -14.17 -3.60 15.50
N PRO A 187 -13.74 -3.83 16.74
CA PRO A 187 -12.96 -5.03 17.08
C PRO A 187 -13.74 -6.32 16.80
#